data_06deadcbcba9b320c42e81029f1d5a59
#
_entry.id   06deadcbcba9b320c42e81029f1d5a59
#
_cell.length_a   1.000
_cell.length_b   1.000
_cell.length_c   1.000
_cell.angle_alpha   90.00
_cell.angle_beta   90.00
_cell.angle_gamma   90.00
#
_symmetry.space_group_name_H-M   'P 1'
#
loop_
_entity.id
_entity.type
_entity.pdbx_description
1 polymer ?
#
loop_
_entity_poly.entity_id
_entity_poly.type
_entity_poly.pdbx_seq_one_letter_code
_entity_poly.pdbx_strand_id
1 'polypeptide(L)'
;MTGPIFSLAYRLNKLYLDISDLTFGILFDPQRDIVLITGGSSGLGKELASKFISKKARVVVFDITVPEEGTDNFVEGVVYVKCDVSNREQVLEQAEYVRNTVGTVTMLINNAGITMGKKLLDLSFDEIEKTLQVNLLSSFYTIKAFLPDMLAVHRGYIITIASTLGYLSPARLSAYGASKSGLIALHESLTYELGPPAFNISGVKTLLLCPGQLKTNMFQGVPTPSTILAPELEPKDVAREVYKAVKYGKRGEIKIPLYGNIIPLIRSIPWPMAEAFRYLSGIAQSMKKFVGNTVELGQRSASSLSDAASIISELVSKAGDVADSVANAVSGSVQLPKISTGDIN
;
A
#
# COMPACT_ATOMS: atom_id res chain seq x y z
N MET A 1 -21.07 14.22 27.06
CA MET A 1 -22.54 14.18 26.98
C MET A 1 -22.94 14.56 25.56
N THR A 2 -23.17 13.59 24.70
CA THR A 2 -23.76 13.84 23.38
C THR A 2 -25.25 14.06 23.62
N GLY A 3 -25.71 15.31 23.51
CA GLY A 3 -27.12 15.64 23.73
C GLY A 3 -28.05 14.82 22.84
N PRO A 4 -29.30 14.61 23.23
CA PRO A 4 -30.27 13.79 22.50
C PRO A 4 -30.44 14.20 21.02
N ILE A 5 -30.17 15.45 20.69
CA ILE A 5 -30.22 15.99 19.32
C ILE A 5 -29.10 15.38 18.45
N PHE A 6 -27.87 15.26 18.95
CA PHE A 6 -26.76 14.64 18.22
C PHE A 6 -27.00 13.13 18.00
N SER A 7 -27.57 12.44 19.01
CA SER A 7 -27.92 11.03 18.89
C SER A 7 -29.03 10.82 17.85
N LEU A 8 -30.02 11.71 17.81
CA LEU A 8 -31.12 11.65 16.84
C LEU A 8 -30.62 11.96 15.42
N ALA A 9 -29.84 13.02 15.25
CA ALA A 9 -29.23 13.38 13.96
C ALA A 9 -28.33 12.26 13.42
N TYR A 10 -27.53 11.64 14.26
CA TYR A 10 -26.71 10.48 13.89
C TYR A 10 -27.57 9.28 13.46
N ARG A 11 -28.64 8.96 14.22
CA ARG A 11 -29.55 7.86 13.87
C ARG A 11 -30.31 8.12 12.58
N LEU A 12 -30.80 9.34 12.37
CA LEU A 12 -31.49 9.73 11.14
C LEU A 12 -30.56 9.70 9.93
N ASN A 13 -29.33 10.22 10.07
CA ASN A 13 -28.33 10.12 9.01
C ASN A 13 -27.95 8.68 8.72
N LYS A 14 -27.77 7.85 9.74
CA LYS A 14 -27.51 6.42 9.57
C LYS A 14 -28.66 5.72 8.87
N LEU A 15 -29.90 5.95 9.31
CA LEU A 15 -31.09 5.36 8.70
C LEU A 15 -31.23 5.80 7.23
N TYR A 16 -30.98 7.08 6.95
CA TYR A 16 -31.00 7.62 5.59
C TYR A 16 -29.92 6.96 4.71
N LEU A 17 -28.70 6.80 5.20
CA LEU A 17 -27.63 6.12 4.48
C LEU A 17 -27.94 4.63 4.27
N ASP A 18 -28.49 3.95 5.30
CA ASP A 18 -28.88 2.53 5.22
C ASP A 18 -30.02 2.34 4.19
N ILE A 19 -31.01 3.22 4.14
CA ILE A 19 -32.11 3.21 3.15
C ILE A 19 -31.58 3.54 1.74
N SER A 20 -30.74 4.57 1.62
CA SER A 20 -30.14 4.96 0.34
C SER A 20 -29.27 3.84 -0.23
N ASP A 21 -28.48 3.18 0.60
CA ASP A 21 -27.65 2.04 0.17
C ASP A 21 -28.49 0.81 -0.17
N LEU A 22 -29.64 0.60 0.49
CA LEU A 22 -30.54 -0.51 0.20
C LEU A 22 -31.32 -0.29 -1.13
N THR A 23 -31.64 0.95 -1.46
CA THR A 23 -32.47 1.29 -2.64
C THR A 23 -31.65 1.62 -3.88
N PHE A 24 -30.45 2.21 -3.73
CA PHE A 24 -29.62 2.69 -4.84
C PHE A 24 -28.19 2.17 -4.78
N GLY A 25 -27.83 1.38 -3.77
CA GLY A 25 -26.47 0.88 -3.57
C GLY A 25 -26.20 -0.39 -4.35
N ILE A 26 -25.18 -0.36 -5.21
CA ILE A 26 -24.64 -1.57 -5.81
C ILE A 26 -23.91 -2.34 -4.70
N LEU A 27 -24.44 -3.49 -4.29
CA LEU A 27 -23.80 -4.35 -3.30
C LEU A 27 -22.69 -5.18 -3.95
N PHE A 28 -21.72 -5.57 -3.14
CA PHE A 28 -20.65 -6.47 -3.54
C PHE A 28 -21.23 -7.84 -3.95
N ASP A 29 -20.84 -8.29 -5.13
CA ASP A 29 -21.19 -9.59 -5.68
C ASP A 29 -19.91 -10.37 -5.99
N PRO A 30 -19.58 -11.42 -5.23
CA PRO A 30 -18.36 -12.20 -5.44
C PRO A 30 -18.21 -12.81 -6.84
N GLN A 31 -19.32 -13.04 -7.55
CA GLN A 31 -19.29 -13.64 -8.89
C GLN A 31 -19.01 -12.60 -9.99
N ARG A 32 -19.33 -11.35 -9.74
CA ARG A 32 -19.18 -10.25 -10.70
C ARG A 32 -17.96 -9.39 -10.42
N ASP A 33 -17.67 -9.15 -9.14
CA ASP A 33 -16.64 -8.21 -8.74
C ASP A 33 -15.24 -8.82 -8.80
N ILE A 34 -14.29 -8.07 -9.34
CA ILE A 34 -12.87 -8.37 -9.29
C ILE A 34 -12.26 -7.44 -8.25
N VAL A 35 -11.60 -8.03 -7.24
CA VAL A 35 -10.96 -7.33 -6.13
C VAL A 35 -9.48 -7.23 -6.40
N LEU A 36 -8.92 -6.02 -6.47
CA LEU A 36 -7.48 -5.79 -6.52
C LEU A 36 -7.00 -5.26 -5.17
N ILE A 37 -5.96 -5.88 -4.62
CA ILE A 37 -5.35 -5.52 -3.34
C ILE A 37 -3.89 -5.19 -3.54
N THR A 38 -3.44 -4.00 -3.15
CA THR A 38 -2.02 -3.66 -3.15
C THR A 38 -1.35 -4.09 -1.84
N GLY A 39 -0.14 -4.64 -1.92
CA GLY A 39 0.56 -5.17 -0.73
C GLY A 39 -0.16 -6.38 -0.14
N GLY A 40 -0.61 -7.31 -1.00
CA GLY A 40 -1.46 -8.42 -0.61
C GLY A 40 -0.70 -9.70 -0.25
N SER A 41 0.61 -9.72 -0.33
CA SER A 41 1.43 -10.91 -0.04
C SER A 41 1.76 -11.09 1.45
N SER A 42 1.43 -10.13 2.30
CA SER A 42 1.70 -10.21 3.74
C SER A 42 0.69 -9.44 4.60
N GLY A 43 0.75 -9.62 5.91
CA GLY A 43 0.03 -8.84 6.91
C GLY A 43 -1.48 -8.71 6.63
N LEU A 44 -2.01 -7.49 6.70
CA LEU A 44 -3.42 -7.22 6.48
C LEU A 44 -3.86 -7.54 5.05
N GLY A 45 -3.01 -7.25 4.05
CA GLY A 45 -3.33 -7.50 2.65
C GLY A 45 -3.56 -8.98 2.35
N LYS A 46 -2.73 -9.87 2.89
CA LYS A 46 -2.91 -11.33 2.82
C LYS A 46 -4.24 -11.78 3.45
N GLU A 47 -4.56 -11.26 4.64
CA GLU A 47 -5.81 -11.61 5.32
C GLU A 47 -7.04 -11.09 4.57
N LEU A 48 -6.93 -9.93 3.91
CA LEU A 48 -7.96 -9.43 3.00
C LEU A 48 -8.10 -10.35 1.79
N ALA A 49 -7.02 -10.72 1.12
CA ALA A 49 -7.04 -11.63 -0.03
C ALA A 49 -7.69 -12.96 0.36
N SER A 50 -7.23 -13.58 1.44
CA SER A 50 -7.79 -14.83 1.99
C SER A 50 -9.29 -14.68 2.29
N LYS A 51 -9.69 -13.56 2.89
CA LYS A 51 -11.10 -13.31 3.22
C LYS A 51 -11.97 -13.22 1.98
N PHE A 52 -11.56 -12.51 0.94
CA PHE A 52 -12.34 -12.38 -0.29
C PHE A 52 -12.37 -13.69 -1.09
N ILE A 53 -11.26 -14.42 -1.18
CA ILE A 53 -11.20 -15.77 -1.76
C ILE A 53 -12.17 -16.73 -1.05
N SER A 54 -12.19 -16.72 0.29
CA SER A 54 -13.12 -17.55 1.09
C SER A 54 -14.60 -17.27 0.78
N LYS A 55 -14.90 -16.15 0.11
CA LYS A 55 -16.23 -15.74 -0.34
C LYS A 55 -16.42 -15.93 -1.85
N LYS A 56 -15.51 -16.67 -2.49
CA LYS A 56 -15.54 -17.01 -3.92
C LYS A 56 -15.40 -15.78 -4.84
N ALA A 57 -14.79 -14.70 -4.35
CA ALA A 57 -14.45 -13.55 -5.18
C ALA A 57 -13.19 -13.83 -6.02
N ARG A 58 -13.10 -13.21 -7.19
CA ARG A 58 -11.85 -13.14 -7.95
C ARG A 58 -10.95 -12.09 -7.33
N VAL A 59 -9.72 -12.47 -6.94
CA VAL A 59 -8.78 -11.58 -6.25
C VAL A 59 -7.47 -11.49 -7.04
N VAL A 60 -7.04 -10.26 -7.27
CA VAL A 60 -5.74 -9.92 -7.84
C VAL A 60 -4.92 -9.22 -6.75
N VAL A 61 -3.66 -9.57 -6.62
CA VAL A 61 -2.73 -8.94 -5.68
C VAL A 61 -1.60 -8.28 -6.45
N PHE A 62 -1.37 -7.00 -6.22
CA PHE A 62 -0.16 -6.29 -6.61
C PHE A 62 0.81 -6.26 -5.44
N ASP A 63 1.98 -6.86 -5.60
CA ASP A 63 3.03 -6.84 -4.59
C ASP A 63 4.41 -6.89 -5.26
N ILE A 64 5.42 -6.39 -4.58
CA ILE A 64 6.82 -6.51 -5.02
C ILE A 64 7.34 -7.95 -4.85
N THR A 65 6.73 -8.71 -3.95
CA THR A 65 7.05 -10.11 -3.68
C THR A 65 5.85 -10.97 -4.04
N VAL A 66 6.03 -11.91 -4.95
CA VAL A 66 5.06 -12.97 -5.22
C VAL A 66 5.41 -14.16 -4.33
N PRO A 67 4.51 -14.59 -3.43
CA PRO A 67 4.78 -15.73 -2.56
C PRO A 67 4.86 -17.02 -3.37
N GLU A 68 5.76 -17.92 -2.96
CA GLU A 68 5.85 -19.26 -3.55
C GLU A 68 4.67 -20.12 -3.10
N GLU A 69 4.20 -20.99 -4.01
CA GLU A 69 3.14 -21.94 -3.72
C GLU A 69 3.52 -22.87 -2.56
N GLY A 70 2.56 -23.10 -1.66
CA GLY A 70 2.78 -23.91 -0.45
C GLY A 70 3.42 -23.19 0.72
N THR A 71 3.83 -21.92 0.56
CA THR A 71 4.30 -21.11 1.70
C THR A 71 3.15 -20.51 2.48
N ASP A 72 3.39 -20.14 3.75
CA ASP A 72 2.38 -19.51 4.61
C ASP A 72 1.80 -18.22 4.03
N ASN A 73 2.54 -17.53 3.17
CA ASN A 73 2.09 -16.29 2.55
C ASN A 73 1.29 -16.49 1.27
N PHE A 74 1.29 -17.69 0.71
CA PHE A 74 0.51 -18.02 -0.48
C PHE A 74 -0.96 -18.23 -0.14
N VAL A 75 -1.84 -17.62 -0.90
CA VAL A 75 -3.31 -17.83 -0.80
C VAL A 75 -3.78 -18.42 -2.11
N GLU A 76 -4.24 -19.67 -2.05
CA GLU A 76 -4.73 -20.39 -3.22
C GLU A 76 -5.89 -19.65 -3.90
N GLY A 77 -5.89 -19.59 -5.22
CA GLY A 77 -6.90 -18.90 -6.03
C GLY A 77 -6.68 -17.39 -6.21
N VAL A 78 -5.64 -16.83 -5.61
CA VAL A 78 -5.24 -15.43 -5.85
C VAL A 78 -4.39 -15.34 -7.13
N VAL A 79 -4.68 -14.36 -7.97
CA VAL A 79 -3.82 -13.97 -9.09
C VAL A 79 -2.78 -12.98 -8.60
N TYR A 80 -1.55 -13.45 -8.41
CA TYR A 80 -0.44 -12.58 -7.99
C TYR A 80 0.22 -11.94 -9.20
N VAL A 81 0.42 -10.64 -9.13
CA VAL A 81 1.09 -9.84 -10.16
C VAL A 81 2.24 -9.06 -9.50
N LYS A 82 3.48 -9.30 -9.93
CA LYS A 82 4.63 -8.57 -9.43
C LYS A 82 4.56 -7.11 -9.88
N CYS A 83 4.41 -6.19 -8.92
CA CYS A 83 4.25 -4.77 -9.18
C CYS A 83 4.78 -3.94 -8.01
N ASP A 84 5.78 -3.08 -8.26
CA ASP A 84 6.14 -2.02 -7.31
C ASP A 84 5.16 -0.87 -7.48
N VAL A 85 4.21 -0.76 -6.57
CA VAL A 85 3.17 0.29 -6.60
C VAL A 85 3.72 1.70 -6.45
N SER A 86 4.98 1.89 -6.03
CA SER A 86 5.65 3.19 -6.02
C SER A 86 6.14 3.62 -7.41
N ASN A 87 6.19 2.68 -8.37
CA ASN A 87 6.54 2.94 -9.75
C ASN A 87 5.26 3.10 -10.57
N ARG A 88 5.00 4.33 -11.02
CA ARG A 88 3.80 4.69 -11.78
C ARG A 88 3.67 3.89 -13.07
N GLU A 89 4.78 3.72 -13.80
CA GLU A 89 4.83 3.05 -15.08
C GLU A 89 4.45 1.57 -14.93
N GLN A 90 5.00 0.89 -13.91
CA GLN A 90 4.62 -0.49 -13.59
C GLN A 90 3.14 -0.61 -13.21
N VAL A 91 2.60 0.32 -12.41
CA VAL A 91 1.18 0.30 -12.06
C VAL A 91 0.29 0.38 -13.30
N LEU A 92 0.62 1.27 -14.24
CA LEU A 92 -0.16 1.42 -15.48
C LEU A 92 -0.05 0.19 -16.38
N GLU A 93 1.15 -0.37 -16.55
CA GLU A 93 1.40 -1.59 -17.31
C GLU A 93 0.66 -2.79 -16.73
N GLN A 94 0.77 -3.00 -15.41
CA GLN A 94 0.10 -4.12 -14.76
C GLN A 94 -1.42 -3.95 -14.68
N ALA A 95 -1.93 -2.72 -14.65
CA ALA A 95 -3.36 -2.46 -14.77
C ALA A 95 -3.89 -2.87 -16.14
N GLU A 96 -3.15 -2.56 -17.22
CA GLU A 96 -3.48 -3.01 -18.57
C GLU A 96 -3.45 -4.55 -18.69
N TYR A 97 -2.41 -5.17 -18.13
CA TYR A 97 -2.31 -6.64 -18.07
C TYR A 97 -3.53 -7.26 -17.37
N VAL A 98 -3.91 -6.76 -16.18
CA VAL A 98 -5.08 -7.26 -15.43
C VAL A 98 -6.37 -7.06 -16.22
N ARG A 99 -6.55 -5.91 -16.87
CA ARG A 99 -7.73 -5.63 -17.71
C ARG A 99 -7.88 -6.66 -18.84
N ASN A 100 -6.78 -7.02 -19.48
CA ASN A 100 -6.77 -7.92 -20.61
C ASN A 100 -6.86 -9.41 -20.23
N THR A 101 -6.34 -9.80 -19.05
CA THR A 101 -6.22 -11.22 -18.66
C THR A 101 -7.23 -11.67 -17.62
N VAL A 102 -7.62 -10.78 -16.69
CA VAL A 102 -8.53 -11.09 -15.58
C VAL A 102 -9.89 -10.42 -15.78
N GLY A 103 -9.89 -9.16 -16.23
CA GLY A 103 -11.07 -8.35 -16.50
C GLY A 103 -11.11 -7.04 -15.76
N THR A 104 -12.26 -6.38 -15.78
CA THR A 104 -12.45 -5.05 -15.15
C THR A 104 -12.45 -5.16 -13.63
N VAL A 105 -11.48 -4.51 -13.00
CA VAL A 105 -11.42 -4.37 -11.54
C VAL A 105 -12.54 -3.44 -11.08
N THR A 106 -13.44 -3.96 -10.25
CA THR A 106 -14.56 -3.19 -9.68
C THR A 106 -14.38 -2.92 -8.18
N MET A 107 -13.37 -3.52 -7.55
CA MET A 107 -12.99 -3.21 -6.18
C MET A 107 -11.49 -3.02 -6.07
N LEU A 108 -11.06 -1.85 -5.62
CA LEU A 108 -9.66 -1.51 -5.38
C LEU A 108 -9.42 -1.30 -3.89
N ILE A 109 -8.50 -2.08 -3.31
CA ILE A 109 -8.07 -1.93 -1.92
C ILE A 109 -6.62 -1.43 -1.90
N ASN A 110 -6.43 -0.15 -1.66
CA ASN A 110 -5.15 0.48 -1.46
C ASN A 110 -4.65 0.19 -0.04
N ASN A 111 -3.83 -0.85 0.09
CA ASN A 111 -3.34 -1.36 1.38
C ASN A 111 -1.81 -1.29 1.49
N ALA A 112 -1.06 -1.28 0.40
CA ALA A 112 0.40 -1.24 0.44
C ALA A 112 0.92 -0.10 1.33
N GLY A 113 1.95 -0.40 2.10
CA GLY A 113 2.54 0.60 3.00
C GLY A 113 3.82 0.12 3.66
N ILE A 114 4.67 1.08 4.02
CA ILE A 114 5.94 0.88 4.72
C ILE A 114 6.12 1.93 5.81
N THR A 115 7.01 1.66 6.75
CA THR A 115 7.46 2.65 7.75
C THR A 115 8.91 2.40 8.12
N MET A 116 9.66 3.48 8.41
CA MET A 116 11.08 3.41 8.77
C MET A 116 11.31 3.48 10.29
N GLY A 117 10.39 4.08 11.05
CA GLY A 117 10.48 4.18 12.53
C GLY A 117 11.66 4.99 13.05
N LYS A 118 12.24 5.89 12.24
CA LYS A 118 13.40 6.72 12.54
C LYS A 118 12.99 8.15 12.89
N LYS A 119 13.84 8.88 13.63
CA LYS A 119 13.65 10.33 13.79
C LYS A 119 13.83 11.04 12.45
N LEU A 120 13.25 12.23 12.30
CA LEU A 120 13.33 12.97 11.04
C LEU A 120 14.78 13.21 10.57
N LEU A 121 15.68 13.55 11.49
CA LEU A 121 17.09 13.79 11.16
C LEU A 121 17.89 12.51 10.87
N ASP A 122 17.37 11.35 11.27
CA ASP A 122 17.99 10.04 11.04
C ASP A 122 17.45 9.38 9.73
N LEU A 123 16.42 9.97 9.10
CA LEU A 123 15.89 9.52 7.81
C LEU A 123 16.73 10.09 6.67
N SER A 124 17.10 9.23 5.71
CA SER A 124 17.60 9.73 4.42
C SER A 124 16.47 10.34 3.59
N PHE A 125 16.82 11.17 2.59
CA PHE A 125 15.83 11.70 1.64
C PHE A 125 15.15 10.56 0.88
N ASP A 126 15.88 9.55 0.44
CA ASP A 126 15.33 8.38 -0.25
C ASP A 126 14.31 7.62 0.60
N GLU A 127 14.56 7.45 1.91
CA GLU A 127 13.62 6.82 2.83
C GLU A 127 12.34 7.62 3.01
N ILE A 128 12.44 8.96 3.03
CA ILE A 128 11.27 9.85 3.08
C ILE A 128 10.48 9.73 1.79
N GLU A 129 11.14 9.87 0.64
CA GLU A 129 10.52 9.81 -0.68
C GLU A 129 9.87 8.44 -0.92
N LYS A 130 10.58 7.34 -0.65
CA LYS A 130 10.04 5.99 -0.80
C LYS A 130 8.82 5.76 0.09
N THR A 131 8.83 6.29 1.33
CA THR A 131 7.66 6.19 2.22
C THR A 131 6.45 6.92 1.63
N LEU A 132 6.64 8.12 1.08
CA LEU A 132 5.55 8.88 0.45
C LEU A 132 5.10 8.22 -0.86
N GLN A 133 6.03 7.72 -1.67
CA GLN A 133 5.73 7.03 -2.92
C GLN A 133 4.88 5.78 -2.68
N VAL A 134 5.31 4.91 -1.75
CA VAL A 134 4.61 3.66 -1.46
C VAL A 134 3.29 3.91 -0.75
N ASN A 135 3.25 4.78 0.28
CA ASN A 135 2.07 4.89 1.13
C ASN A 135 1.01 5.83 0.55
N LEU A 136 1.39 6.85 -0.20
CA LEU A 136 0.48 7.90 -0.67
C LEU A 136 0.37 7.94 -2.19
N LEU A 137 1.48 8.15 -2.91
CA LEU A 137 1.42 8.35 -4.36
C LEU A 137 0.92 7.10 -5.08
N SER A 138 1.24 5.90 -4.59
CA SER A 138 0.71 4.65 -5.11
C SER A 138 -0.82 4.63 -5.21
N SER A 139 -1.52 5.21 -4.22
CA SER A 139 -2.98 5.29 -4.24
C SER A 139 -3.49 6.21 -5.35
N PHE A 140 -2.79 7.30 -5.65
CA PHE A 140 -3.12 8.12 -6.83
C PHE A 140 -2.93 7.34 -8.13
N TYR A 141 -1.84 6.57 -8.24
CA TYR A 141 -1.53 5.80 -9.45
C TYR A 141 -2.59 4.71 -9.69
N THR A 142 -2.90 3.92 -8.67
CA THR A 142 -3.90 2.85 -8.76
C THR A 142 -5.30 3.39 -8.99
N ILE A 143 -5.71 4.46 -8.32
CA ILE A 143 -7.01 5.09 -8.55
C ILE A 143 -7.09 5.60 -9.98
N LYS A 144 -6.08 6.30 -10.50
CA LYS A 144 -6.07 6.77 -11.91
C LYS A 144 -6.06 5.63 -12.92
N ALA A 145 -5.48 4.47 -12.57
CA ALA A 145 -5.43 3.31 -13.45
C ALA A 145 -6.76 2.55 -13.54
N PHE A 146 -7.54 2.48 -12.45
CA PHE A 146 -8.73 1.62 -12.38
C PHE A 146 -10.06 2.39 -12.29
N LEU A 147 -10.08 3.62 -11.79
CA LEU A 147 -11.30 4.41 -11.66
C LEU A 147 -12.01 4.69 -13.00
N PRO A 148 -11.34 4.97 -14.13
CA PRO A 148 -12.02 5.17 -15.40
C PRO A 148 -12.91 3.99 -15.80
N ASP A 149 -12.42 2.76 -15.62
CA ASP A 149 -13.19 1.56 -15.94
C ASP A 149 -14.40 1.39 -15.00
N MET A 150 -14.22 1.67 -13.70
CA MET A 150 -15.29 1.63 -12.71
C MET A 150 -16.41 2.64 -13.06
N LEU A 151 -16.02 3.83 -13.52
CA LEU A 151 -16.97 4.86 -13.96
C LEU A 151 -17.70 4.43 -15.25
N ALA A 152 -17.00 3.83 -16.20
CA ALA A 152 -17.58 3.36 -17.46
C ALA A 152 -18.65 2.28 -17.24
N VAL A 153 -18.47 1.40 -16.25
CA VAL A 153 -19.44 0.35 -15.92
C VAL A 153 -20.42 0.76 -14.81
N HIS A 154 -20.36 2.01 -14.33
CA HIS A 154 -21.14 2.52 -13.20
C HIS A 154 -21.11 1.59 -11.97
N ARG A 155 -19.96 0.97 -11.72
CA ARG A 155 -19.76 0.01 -10.62
C ARG A 155 -18.35 0.07 -10.11
N GLY A 156 -18.16 0.50 -8.87
CA GLY A 156 -16.84 0.53 -8.25
C GLY A 156 -16.89 0.66 -6.74
N TYR A 157 -15.81 0.19 -6.09
CA TYR A 157 -15.60 0.37 -4.67
C TYR A 157 -14.11 0.58 -4.39
N ILE A 158 -13.74 1.78 -3.96
CA ILE A 158 -12.36 2.13 -3.62
C ILE A 158 -12.23 2.17 -2.11
N ILE A 159 -11.40 1.29 -1.58
CA ILE A 159 -11.10 1.16 -0.15
C ILE A 159 -9.66 1.61 0.09
N THR A 160 -9.48 2.60 0.95
CA THR A 160 -8.15 3.12 1.31
C THR A 160 -7.80 2.75 2.75
N ILE A 161 -6.68 2.06 2.93
CA ILE A 161 -6.18 1.69 4.26
C ILE A 161 -5.21 2.79 4.74
N ALA A 162 -5.76 3.71 5.53
CA ALA A 162 -4.97 4.76 6.19
C ALA A 162 -4.42 4.27 7.55
N SER A 163 -4.58 5.04 8.60
CA SER A 163 -4.23 4.71 9.99
C SER A 163 -4.80 5.75 10.93
N THR A 164 -5.08 5.39 12.19
CA THR A 164 -5.31 6.37 13.26
C THR A 164 -4.13 7.33 13.44
N LEU A 165 -2.91 6.89 13.05
CA LEU A 165 -1.70 7.72 13.07
C LEU A 165 -1.69 8.81 11.98
N GLY A 166 -2.60 8.79 11.02
CA GLY A 166 -2.86 9.91 10.12
C GLY A 166 -3.52 11.09 10.83
N TYR A 167 -4.24 10.85 11.92
CA TYR A 167 -4.81 11.91 12.77
C TYR A 167 -3.87 12.34 13.88
N LEU A 168 -3.07 11.46 14.44
CA LEU A 168 -2.15 11.73 15.55
C LEU A 168 -0.85 10.97 15.36
N SER A 169 0.17 11.64 14.84
CA SER A 169 1.47 11.03 14.54
C SER A 169 2.43 11.16 15.73
N PRO A 170 2.95 10.04 16.26
CA PRO A 170 3.98 10.08 17.30
C PRO A 170 5.36 10.42 16.73
N ALA A 171 6.33 10.65 17.62
CA ALA A 171 7.73 10.79 17.22
C ALA A 171 8.22 9.56 16.45
N ARG A 172 9.18 9.73 15.54
CA ARG A 172 9.77 8.71 14.65
C ARG A 172 8.86 8.22 13.51
N LEU A 173 7.70 8.81 13.32
CA LEU A 173 6.75 8.46 12.25
C LEU A 173 6.39 9.68 11.38
N SER A 174 7.29 10.65 11.21
CA SER A 174 7.02 11.87 10.45
C SER A 174 6.57 11.60 9.02
N ALA A 175 7.35 10.85 8.23
CA ALA A 175 7.01 10.51 6.85
C ALA A 175 5.78 9.59 6.77
N TYR A 176 5.68 8.59 7.66
CA TYR A 176 4.53 7.70 7.73
C TYR A 176 3.24 8.46 8.07
N GLY A 177 3.26 9.28 9.14
CA GLY A 177 2.09 10.06 9.55
C GLY A 177 1.65 11.05 8.48
N ALA A 178 2.59 11.73 7.84
CA ALA A 178 2.31 12.62 6.71
C ALA A 178 1.64 11.88 5.57
N SER A 179 2.16 10.69 5.18
CA SER A 179 1.56 9.87 4.13
C SER A 179 0.14 9.42 4.46
N LYS A 180 -0.10 8.98 5.71
CA LYS A 180 -1.44 8.53 6.15
C LYS A 180 -2.43 9.68 6.32
N SER A 181 -1.98 10.88 6.70
CA SER A 181 -2.80 12.09 6.66
C SER A 181 -3.18 12.48 5.23
N GLY A 182 -2.22 12.35 4.29
CA GLY A 182 -2.47 12.58 2.86
C GLY A 182 -3.52 11.61 2.29
N LEU A 183 -3.52 10.34 2.71
CA LEU A 183 -4.55 9.37 2.30
C LEU A 183 -5.95 9.75 2.80
N ILE A 184 -6.07 10.31 4.02
CA ILE A 184 -7.34 10.79 4.55
C ILE A 184 -7.86 11.93 3.67
N ALA A 185 -7.01 12.91 3.36
CA ALA A 185 -7.37 14.04 2.50
C ALA A 185 -7.72 13.59 1.06
N LEU A 186 -6.95 12.66 0.48
CA LEU A 186 -7.25 12.07 -0.83
C LEU A 186 -8.63 11.41 -0.84
N HIS A 187 -8.94 10.62 0.20
CA HIS A 187 -10.22 9.93 0.32
C HIS A 187 -11.39 10.92 0.41
N GLU A 188 -11.25 11.98 1.23
CA GLU A 188 -12.27 13.02 1.35
C GLU A 188 -12.54 13.71 0.01
N SER A 189 -11.48 14.19 -0.66
CA SER A 189 -11.61 14.85 -1.97
C SER A 189 -12.26 13.93 -3.00
N LEU A 190 -11.74 12.71 -3.16
CA LEU A 190 -12.27 11.73 -4.11
C LEU A 190 -13.75 11.41 -3.86
N THR A 191 -14.16 11.32 -2.59
CA THR A 191 -15.55 11.03 -2.24
C THR A 191 -16.50 12.12 -2.76
N TYR A 192 -16.10 13.38 -2.68
CA TYR A 192 -16.90 14.50 -3.19
C TYR A 192 -16.82 14.63 -4.71
N GLU A 193 -15.69 14.32 -5.33
CA GLU A 193 -15.55 14.30 -6.80
C GLU A 193 -16.44 13.24 -7.45
N LEU A 194 -16.61 12.09 -6.79
CA LEU A 194 -17.50 11.00 -7.25
C LEU A 194 -18.99 11.26 -6.99
N GLY A 195 -19.29 12.32 -6.28
CA GLY A 195 -20.63 12.70 -5.84
C GLY A 195 -20.88 12.32 -4.38
N PRO A 196 -21.53 13.22 -3.61
CA PRO A 196 -21.84 12.96 -2.21
C PRO A 196 -22.67 11.68 -2.06
N PRO A 197 -22.57 10.95 -0.95
CA PRO A 197 -23.23 9.65 -0.78
C PRO A 197 -24.73 9.65 -1.10
N ALA A 198 -25.40 10.76 -0.85
CA ALA A 198 -26.83 10.95 -1.14
C ALA A 198 -27.19 11.07 -2.62
N PHE A 199 -26.23 11.50 -3.46
CA PHE A 199 -26.45 11.81 -4.88
C PHE A 199 -25.34 11.22 -5.76
N ASN A 200 -24.74 10.11 -5.33
CA ASN A 200 -23.68 9.47 -6.09
C ASN A 200 -24.21 8.74 -7.31
N ILE A 201 -24.23 9.44 -8.43
CA ILE A 201 -24.62 8.88 -9.75
C ILE A 201 -23.48 8.15 -10.45
N SER A 202 -22.25 8.25 -9.94
CA SER A 202 -21.09 7.61 -10.56
C SER A 202 -21.11 6.07 -10.44
N GLY A 203 -21.88 5.52 -9.50
CA GLY A 203 -21.87 4.10 -9.18
C GLY A 203 -20.61 3.62 -8.44
N VAL A 204 -19.67 4.55 -8.12
CA VAL A 204 -18.42 4.22 -7.41
C VAL A 204 -18.52 4.66 -5.96
N LYS A 205 -18.29 3.74 -5.04
CA LYS A 205 -18.26 3.96 -3.59
C LYS A 205 -16.84 4.16 -3.09
N THR A 206 -16.70 4.87 -1.98
CA THR A 206 -15.43 5.05 -1.28
C THR A 206 -15.55 4.65 0.18
N LEU A 207 -14.52 4.02 0.72
CA LEU A 207 -14.41 3.66 2.13
C LEU A 207 -12.99 3.92 2.63
N LEU A 208 -12.86 4.67 3.70
CA LEU A 208 -11.60 4.86 4.41
C LEU A 208 -11.56 3.96 5.64
N LEU A 209 -10.50 3.17 5.77
CA LEU A 209 -10.23 2.42 6.99
C LEU A 209 -9.04 3.02 7.72
N CYS A 210 -9.24 3.42 8.97
CA CYS A 210 -8.20 3.93 9.85
C CYS A 210 -7.99 2.96 11.03
N PRO A 211 -7.18 1.89 10.86
CA PRO A 211 -6.89 0.97 11.94
C PRO A 211 -5.90 1.59 12.94
N GLY A 212 -5.99 1.13 14.19
CA GLY A 212 -4.93 1.25 15.17
C GLY A 212 -3.74 0.34 14.84
N GLN A 213 -2.90 0.07 15.84
CA GLN A 213 -1.75 -0.82 15.67
C GLN A 213 -2.20 -2.22 15.29
N LEU A 214 -1.67 -2.73 14.16
CA LEU A 214 -1.86 -4.09 13.70
C LEU A 214 -0.70 -4.96 14.15
N LYS A 215 -1.00 -6.19 14.54
CA LYS A 215 -0.01 -7.21 14.85
C LYS A 215 0.60 -7.77 13.56
N THR A 216 1.52 -7.02 13.00
CA THR A 216 2.24 -7.35 11.76
C THR A 216 3.71 -7.05 11.92
N ASN A 217 4.54 -7.55 11.00
CA ASN A 217 5.98 -7.27 10.98
C ASN A 217 6.28 -5.76 10.81
N MET A 218 5.35 -4.97 10.27
CA MET A 218 5.52 -3.53 10.07
C MET A 218 5.80 -2.76 11.36
N PHE A 219 5.18 -3.14 12.49
CA PHE A 219 5.33 -2.50 13.80
C PHE A 219 5.94 -3.44 14.84
N GLN A 220 6.76 -4.39 14.41
CA GLN A 220 7.42 -5.32 15.31
C GLN A 220 8.26 -4.60 16.37
N GLY A 221 8.12 -5.03 17.62
CA GLY A 221 8.85 -4.46 18.77
C GLY A 221 8.23 -3.18 19.35
N VAL A 222 7.12 -2.67 18.78
CA VAL A 222 6.42 -1.49 19.30
C VAL A 222 5.35 -1.93 20.30
N PRO A 223 5.52 -1.66 21.62
CA PRO A 223 4.47 -1.93 22.57
C PRO A 223 3.33 -0.93 22.39
N THR A 224 2.09 -1.40 22.53
CA THR A 224 0.95 -0.49 22.63
C THR A 224 1.01 0.32 23.92
N PRO A 225 0.63 1.58 23.91
CA PRO A 225 0.61 2.41 25.12
C PRO A 225 -0.30 1.83 26.23
N SER A 226 -1.32 1.09 25.85
CA SER A 226 -2.26 0.43 26.77
C SER A 226 -2.91 -0.74 26.04
N THR A 227 -2.80 -1.94 26.61
CA THR A 227 -3.46 -3.14 26.08
C THR A 227 -4.99 -3.12 26.22
N ILE A 228 -5.52 -2.29 27.13
CA ILE A 228 -6.96 -2.13 27.36
C ILE A 228 -7.55 -1.02 26.49
N LEU A 229 -6.92 0.16 26.47
CA LEU A 229 -7.43 1.32 25.74
C LEU A 229 -7.05 1.32 24.26
N ALA A 230 -5.89 0.78 23.94
CA ALA A 230 -5.34 0.72 22.57
C ALA A 230 -4.80 -0.70 22.28
N PRO A 231 -5.65 -1.73 22.25
CA PRO A 231 -5.21 -3.10 22.00
C PRO A 231 -4.63 -3.23 20.59
N GLU A 232 -3.67 -4.13 20.45
CA GLU A 232 -3.23 -4.58 19.13
C GLU A 232 -4.36 -5.31 18.41
N LEU A 233 -4.50 -5.05 17.12
CA LEU A 233 -5.52 -5.66 16.29
C LEU A 233 -4.92 -6.83 15.51
N GLU A 234 -5.61 -7.96 15.53
CA GLU A 234 -5.28 -9.07 14.65
C GLU A 234 -5.68 -8.71 13.19
N PRO A 235 -4.78 -8.84 12.21
CA PRO A 235 -5.08 -8.53 10.81
C PRO A 235 -6.33 -9.25 10.28
N LYS A 236 -6.56 -10.49 10.70
CA LYS A 236 -7.74 -11.30 10.36
C LYS A 236 -9.06 -10.66 10.82
N ASP A 237 -9.06 -10.04 12.00
CA ASP A 237 -10.26 -9.40 12.53
C ASP A 237 -10.56 -8.10 11.76
N VAL A 238 -9.52 -7.36 11.42
CA VAL A 238 -9.65 -6.16 10.57
C VAL A 238 -10.16 -6.53 9.17
N ALA A 239 -9.62 -7.58 8.56
CA ALA A 239 -10.10 -8.08 7.26
C ALA A 239 -11.58 -8.51 7.32
N ARG A 240 -12.02 -9.10 8.45
CA ARG A 240 -13.43 -9.43 8.65
C ARG A 240 -14.32 -8.19 8.72
N GLU A 241 -13.90 -7.12 9.41
CA GLU A 241 -14.66 -5.87 9.48
C GLU A 241 -14.70 -5.14 8.13
N VAL A 242 -13.60 -5.14 7.37
CA VAL A 242 -13.58 -4.62 5.99
C VAL A 242 -14.58 -5.38 5.11
N TYR A 243 -14.51 -6.71 5.12
CA TYR A 243 -15.46 -7.51 4.34
C TYR A 243 -16.91 -7.27 4.76
N LYS A 244 -17.19 -7.13 6.05
CA LYS A 244 -18.52 -6.80 6.56
C LYS A 244 -19.01 -5.44 6.07
N ALA A 245 -18.12 -4.44 6.06
CA ALA A 245 -18.43 -3.12 5.50
C ALA A 245 -18.75 -3.19 4.00
N VAL A 246 -17.93 -3.93 3.25
CA VAL A 246 -18.12 -4.17 1.81
C VAL A 246 -19.46 -4.88 1.54
N LYS A 247 -19.75 -5.95 2.28
CA LYS A 247 -21.00 -6.72 2.13
C LYS A 247 -22.24 -5.85 2.29
N TYR A 248 -22.20 -4.87 3.18
CA TYR A 248 -23.32 -3.96 3.42
C TYR A 248 -23.18 -2.63 2.66
N GLY A 249 -22.24 -2.52 1.73
CA GLY A 249 -22.05 -1.32 0.89
C GLY A 249 -21.72 -0.05 1.67
N LYS A 250 -21.09 -0.17 2.86
CA LYS A 250 -20.78 0.97 3.73
C LYS A 250 -19.89 1.98 3.00
N ARG A 251 -20.12 3.25 3.24
CA ARG A 251 -19.33 4.39 2.74
C ARG A 251 -18.75 5.19 3.90
N GLY A 252 -17.88 6.12 3.59
CA GLY A 252 -17.30 7.04 4.57
C GLY A 252 -16.10 6.45 5.28
N GLU A 253 -16.06 6.52 6.60
CA GLU A 253 -14.88 6.18 7.37
C GLU A 253 -15.17 5.16 8.48
N ILE A 254 -14.26 4.20 8.63
CA ILE A 254 -14.25 3.22 9.73
C ILE A 254 -12.94 3.37 10.50
N LYS A 255 -13.06 3.66 11.79
CA LYS A 255 -11.94 3.72 12.74
C LYS A 255 -12.05 2.57 13.72
N ILE A 256 -11.03 1.75 13.82
CA ILE A 256 -10.94 0.62 14.74
C ILE A 256 -9.60 0.60 15.44
N PRO A 257 -9.53 0.33 16.74
CA PRO A 257 -10.65 0.12 17.67
C PRO A 257 -11.38 1.41 18.04
N LEU A 258 -12.30 1.35 19.00
CA LEU A 258 -13.22 2.44 19.35
C LEU A 258 -12.52 3.80 19.63
N TYR A 259 -11.33 3.77 20.26
CA TYR A 259 -10.56 5.00 20.56
C TYR A 259 -10.21 5.79 19.28
N GLY A 260 -10.09 5.12 18.13
CA GLY A 260 -9.83 5.78 16.84
C GLY A 260 -10.86 6.86 16.51
N ASN A 261 -12.09 6.76 17.03
CA ASN A 261 -13.11 7.79 16.85
C ASN A 261 -12.88 9.04 17.73
N ILE A 262 -12.08 8.91 18.77
CA ILE A 262 -11.76 10.03 19.70
C ILE A 262 -10.53 10.78 19.23
N ILE A 263 -9.57 10.11 18.59
CA ILE A 263 -8.28 10.71 18.16
C ILE A 263 -8.45 11.98 17.31
N PRO A 264 -9.35 12.05 16.31
CA PRO A 264 -9.53 13.27 15.52
C PRO A 264 -9.94 14.49 16.37
N LEU A 265 -10.67 14.28 17.47
CA LEU A 265 -11.11 15.34 18.37
C LEU A 265 -9.94 15.97 19.14
N ILE A 266 -8.83 15.25 19.32
CA ILE A 266 -7.63 15.76 20.00
C ILE A 266 -7.04 16.96 19.25
N ARG A 267 -7.18 17.00 17.93
CA ARG A 267 -6.73 18.14 17.10
C ARG A 267 -7.52 19.42 17.34
N SER A 268 -8.75 19.33 17.86
CA SER A 268 -9.61 20.47 18.16
C SER A 268 -9.36 21.04 19.58
N ILE A 269 -8.56 20.34 20.40
CA ILE A 269 -8.21 20.80 21.76
C ILE A 269 -7.09 21.86 21.65
N PRO A 270 -7.16 22.97 22.44
CA PRO A 270 -6.09 23.98 22.50
C PRO A 270 -4.73 23.34 22.76
N TRP A 271 -3.69 23.86 22.11
CA TRP A 271 -2.36 23.25 22.05
C TRP A 271 -1.79 22.82 23.43
N PRO A 272 -1.82 23.62 24.51
CA PRO A 272 -1.26 23.17 25.78
C PRO A 272 -1.93 21.92 26.37
N MET A 273 -3.25 21.77 26.16
CA MET A 273 -4.02 20.60 26.64
C MET A 273 -3.75 19.38 25.75
N ALA A 274 -3.68 19.57 24.43
CA ALA A 274 -3.36 18.50 23.50
C ALA A 274 -1.96 17.93 23.78
N GLU A 275 -0.99 18.79 24.12
CA GLU A 275 0.36 18.36 24.45
C GLU A 275 0.42 17.60 25.79
N ALA A 276 -0.28 18.08 26.80
CA ALA A 276 -0.43 17.35 28.06
C ALA A 276 -1.05 15.96 27.84
N PHE A 277 -2.08 15.85 27.00
CA PHE A 277 -2.67 14.55 26.64
C PHE A 277 -1.66 13.64 25.94
N ARG A 278 -0.90 14.14 24.96
CA ARG A 278 0.14 13.37 24.25
C ARG A 278 1.22 12.87 25.19
N TYR A 279 1.66 13.72 26.12
CA TYR A 279 2.67 13.35 27.12
C TYR A 279 2.15 12.26 28.06
N LEU A 280 0.97 12.45 28.64
CA LEU A 280 0.34 11.52 29.60
C LEU A 280 -0.03 10.17 28.94
N SER A 281 -0.43 10.17 27.68
CA SER A 281 -0.77 8.93 26.95
C SER A 281 0.43 8.06 26.63
N GLY A 282 1.67 8.57 26.75
CA GLY A 282 2.89 7.83 26.42
C GLY A 282 3.10 7.58 24.92
N ILE A 283 2.18 8.04 24.06
CA ILE A 283 2.22 7.80 22.61
C ILE A 283 3.50 8.37 21.97
N ALA A 284 4.04 9.46 22.49
CA ALA A 284 5.28 10.08 22.01
C ALA A 284 6.50 9.17 22.15
N GLN A 285 6.46 8.20 23.07
CA GLN A 285 7.58 7.30 23.38
C GLN A 285 7.39 5.89 22.84
N SER A 286 6.22 5.54 22.30
CA SER A 286 5.85 4.18 21.87
C SER A 286 6.84 3.61 20.83
N MET A 287 7.35 4.44 19.94
CA MET A 287 8.27 4.02 18.86
C MET A 287 9.74 3.88 19.27
N LYS A 288 10.10 4.03 20.55
CA LYS A 288 11.51 3.91 20.99
C LYS A 288 12.08 2.49 20.83
N LYS A 289 11.22 1.46 20.88
CA LYS A 289 11.59 0.05 20.76
C LYS A 289 11.27 -0.55 19.38
N PHE A 290 11.03 0.31 18.39
CA PHE A 290 10.73 -0.12 17.03
C PHE A 290 11.91 -0.95 16.46
N VAL A 291 11.61 -2.17 16.03
CA VAL A 291 12.55 -3.07 15.32
C VAL A 291 12.19 -3.13 13.83
N GLY A 292 10.92 -3.20 13.52
CA GLY A 292 10.28 -3.05 12.20
C GLY A 292 10.97 -3.78 11.05
N ASN A 293 10.59 -3.41 9.84
CA ASN A 293 11.09 -3.97 8.58
C ASN A 293 12.55 -3.63 8.24
N THR A 294 13.33 -3.06 9.17
CA THR A 294 14.74 -2.73 8.93
C THR A 294 15.55 -3.97 8.55
N VAL A 295 15.19 -5.14 9.06
CA VAL A 295 15.83 -6.42 8.71
C VAL A 295 15.49 -6.82 7.28
N GLU A 296 14.22 -6.75 6.87
CA GLU A 296 13.78 -7.07 5.49
C GLU A 296 14.30 -6.06 4.46
N LEU A 297 14.32 -4.78 4.80
CA LEU A 297 14.87 -3.74 3.92
C LEU A 297 16.41 -3.87 3.81
N GLY A 298 17.09 -4.22 4.90
CA GLY A 298 18.52 -4.51 4.89
C GLY A 298 18.87 -5.76 4.08
N GLN A 299 18.06 -6.83 4.17
CA GLN A 299 18.23 -8.03 3.36
C GLN A 299 17.95 -7.79 1.89
N ARG A 300 16.91 -6.99 1.55
CA ARG A 300 16.59 -6.60 0.17
C ARG A 300 17.66 -5.69 -0.43
N SER A 301 18.23 -4.77 0.33
CA SER A 301 19.37 -3.96 -0.12
C SER A 301 20.61 -4.82 -0.37
N ALA A 302 20.84 -5.81 0.48
CA ALA A 302 21.95 -6.75 0.30
C ALA A 302 21.75 -7.66 -0.91
N SER A 303 20.51 -8.15 -1.16
CA SER A 303 20.21 -8.96 -2.35
C SER A 303 20.31 -8.13 -3.63
N SER A 304 19.78 -6.89 -3.65
CA SER A 304 19.91 -6.00 -4.80
C SER A 304 21.35 -5.59 -5.09
N LEU A 305 22.21 -5.46 -4.06
CA LEU A 305 23.64 -5.23 -4.21
C LEU A 305 24.37 -6.48 -4.73
N SER A 306 23.96 -7.68 -4.30
CA SER A 306 24.50 -8.94 -4.83
C SER A 306 24.12 -9.15 -6.28
N ASP A 307 22.87 -8.83 -6.65
CA ASP A 307 22.38 -8.91 -8.03
C ASP A 307 23.11 -7.89 -8.92
N ALA A 308 23.31 -6.66 -8.45
CA ALA A 308 24.08 -5.65 -9.15
C ALA A 308 25.56 -6.06 -9.31
N ALA A 309 26.16 -6.64 -8.27
CA ALA A 309 27.52 -7.17 -8.34
C ALA A 309 27.65 -8.33 -9.33
N SER A 310 26.65 -9.21 -9.39
CA SER A 310 26.56 -10.28 -10.38
C SER A 310 26.50 -9.75 -11.82
N ILE A 311 25.63 -8.77 -12.07
CA ILE A 311 25.50 -8.12 -13.38
C ILE A 311 26.81 -7.40 -13.77
N ILE A 312 27.46 -6.70 -12.83
CA ILE A 312 28.74 -6.06 -13.10
C ILE A 312 29.83 -7.09 -13.41
N SER A 313 29.87 -8.21 -12.68
CA SER A 313 30.84 -9.27 -12.96
C SER A 313 30.64 -9.89 -14.35
N GLU A 314 29.40 -10.08 -14.78
CA GLU A 314 29.07 -10.58 -16.12
C GLU A 314 29.44 -9.57 -17.22
N LEU A 315 29.20 -8.28 -16.99
CA LEU A 315 29.61 -7.23 -17.92
C LEU A 315 31.13 -7.09 -18.04
N VAL A 316 31.86 -7.23 -16.92
CA VAL A 316 33.34 -7.23 -16.90
C VAL A 316 33.89 -8.45 -17.64
N SER A 317 33.29 -9.64 -17.45
CA SER A 317 33.68 -10.84 -18.19
C SER A 317 33.46 -10.65 -19.72
N LYS A 318 32.28 -10.18 -20.12
CA LYS A 318 32.00 -9.90 -21.55
C LYS A 318 32.93 -8.84 -22.15
N ALA A 319 33.30 -7.81 -21.38
CA ALA A 319 34.26 -6.81 -21.81
C ALA A 319 35.68 -7.40 -21.99
N GLY A 320 36.08 -8.34 -21.12
CA GLY A 320 37.31 -9.11 -21.25
C GLY A 320 37.35 -9.94 -22.54
N ASP A 321 36.29 -10.68 -22.82
CA ASP A 321 36.16 -11.50 -24.04
C ASP A 321 36.24 -10.63 -25.34
N VAL A 322 35.67 -9.44 -25.30
CA VAL A 322 35.75 -8.48 -26.43
C VAL A 322 37.18 -7.95 -26.57
N ALA A 323 37.84 -7.61 -25.47
CA ALA A 323 39.21 -7.13 -25.49
C ALA A 323 40.19 -8.19 -26.03
N ASP A 324 40.03 -9.47 -25.62
CA ASP A 324 40.81 -10.58 -26.12
C ASP A 324 40.53 -10.87 -27.61
N SER A 325 39.30 -10.74 -28.01
CA SER A 325 38.90 -10.88 -29.42
C SER A 325 39.51 -9.78 -30.30
N VAL A 326 39.56 -8.54 -29.81
CA VAL A 326 40.21 -7.41 -30.50
C VAL A 326 41.73 -7.60 -30.52
N ALA A 327 42.35 -8.03 -29.43
CA ALA A 327 43.78 -8.29 -29.37
C ALA A 327 44.19 -9.39 -30.37
N ASN A 328 43.43 -10.48 -30.45
CA ASN A 328 43.63 -11.54 -31.42
C ASN A 328 43.45 -11.11 -32.88
N ALA A 329 42.47 -10.23 -33.15
CA ALA A 329 42.27 -9.66 -34.48
C ALA A 329 43.42 -8.73 -34.90
N VAL A 330 43.99 -7.94 -33.97
CA VAL A 330 45.13 -7.08 -34.23
C VAL A 330 46.42 -7.86 -34.43
N SER A 331 46.65 -8.93 -33.62
CA SER A 331 47.85 -9.79 -33.73
C SER A 331 47.81 -10.67 -35.02
N GLY A 332 46.62 -11.02 -35.54
CA GLY A 332 46.47 -11.77 -36.79
C GLY A 332 46.68 -10.97 -38.07
N SER A 333 46.70 -9.62 -37.99
CA SER A 333 46.77 -8.71 -39.17
C SER A 333 48.16 -8.14 -39.42
N VAL A 334 49.22 -8.51 -38.67
CA VAL A 334 50.58 -8.02 -38.91
C VAL A 334 51.45 -9.16 -39.48
N GLN A 335 51.16 -9.57 -40.72
CA GLN A 335 52.20 -10.20 -41.57
C GLN A 335 52.94 -9.10 -42.35
N LEU A 336 54.10 -8.71 -41.88
CA LEU A 336 55.04 -7.86 -42.62
C LEU A 336 55.54 -8.63 -43.84
N PRO A 337 55.52 -8.06 -45.08
CA PRO A 337 56.11 -8.69 -46.22
C PRO A 337 57.63 -8.82 -46.04
N LYS A 338 58.18 -10.02 -46.25
CA LYS A 338 59.62 -10.24 -46.31
C LYS A 338 60.17 -9.49 -47.50
N ILE A 339 60.99 -8.45 -47.25
CA ILE A 339 61.76 -7.76 -48.24
C ILE A 339 62.96 -8.68 -48.57
N SER A 340 62.97 -9.23 -49.78
CA SER A 340 64.08 -9.98 -50.39
C SER A 340 65.21 -9.00 -50.72
N THR A 341 66.35 -9.12 -50.04
CA THR A 341 67.62 -8.47 -50.47
C THR A 341 68.17 -9.32 -51.63
N GLY A 342 67.89 -8.91 -52.85
CA GLY A 342 68.53 -9.40 -54.03
C GLY A 342 69.57 -8.38 -54.54
N ASP A 343 70.78 -8.87 -54.55
CA ASP A 343 72.00 -8.48 -55.34
C ASP A 343 72.09 -7.06 -55.95
N ILE A 344 73.10 -6.33 -55.43
CA ILE A 344 73.78 -5.28 -56.16
C ILE A 344 75.20 -5.75 -56.44
N ASN A 345 75.51 -6.00 -57.72
CA ASN A 345 76.77 -5.82 -58.34
C ASN A 345 76.77 -4.55 -59.13
#